data_de443389e6e615b6892d6a1a347e92a2
#
_entry.id   de443389e6e615b6892d6a1a347e92a2
#
_cell.length_a   1.000
_cell.length_b   1.000
_cell.length_c   1.000
_cell.angle_alpha   90.00
_cell.angle_beta   90.00
_cell.angle_gamma   90.00
#
_symmetry.space_group_name_H-M   'P 1'
#
loop_
_entity.id
_entity.type
_entity.pdbx_description
1 polymer ?
#
loop_
_entity_poly.entity_id
_entity_poly.type
_entity_poly.pdbx_seq_one_letter_code
_entity_poly.pdbx_strand_id
1 'polypeptide(L)'
;MISDFVKGKAKENFPAAIQKGIMLHRAIDNFTDKHEATAAVKKLFRPDYRLYSGAFTDVVYDYFLANDRQEFSSAEALMQFSQNTFDLLEKQQQWFAPRFAAMFPYMKSQNWLYHYQYDEGIQKSMEGLRRRSLYIKETQTAYQVFLANKVVIKKEYDLFFPQLKQYTADLLYNLLAY
;
A
#
# COMPACT_ATOMS: atom_id res chain seq x y z
N MET A 1 -2.67 1.86 7.10
CA MET A 1 -1.68 2.29 8.13
C MET A 1 -2.24 2.24 9.56
N ILE A 2 -3.08 3.18 10.04
CA ILE A 2 -3.71 3.03 11.37
C ILE A 2 -4.63 1.80 11.39
N SER A 3 -5.40 1.58 10.33
CA SER A 3 -6.35 0.49 10.18
C SER A 3 -5.76 -0.90 10.41
N ASP A 4 -4.52 -1.14 10.00
CA ASP A 4 -3.83 -2.44 10.13
C ASP A 4 -3.65 -2.89 11.59
N PHE A 5 -3.68 -1.93 12.51
CA PHE A 5 -3.52 -2.15 13.95
C PHE A 5 -4.84 -2.09 14.73
N VAL A 6 -5.95 -1.72 14.09
CA VAL A 6 -7.26 -1.57 14.72
C VAL A 6 -8.11 -2.81 14.46
N LYS A 7 -8.40 -3.62 15.48
CA LYS A 7 -9.21 -4.85 15.36
C LYS A 7 -10.63 -4.65 15.90
N GLY A 8 -11.59 -5.27 15.24
CA GLY A 8 -12.98 -5.34 15.70
C GLY A 8 -13.58 -3.97 16.02
N LYS A 9 -14.18 -3.83 17.22
CA LYS A 9 -14.82 -2.62 17.73
C LYS A 9 -13.84 -1.53 18.18
N ALA A 10 -12.53 -1.80 18.24
CA ALA A 10 -11.54 -0.81 18.67
C ALA A 10 -11.53 0.48 17.83
N LYS A 11 -12.14 0.47 16.63
CA LYS A 11 -12.36 1.69 15.83
C LYS A 11 -13.19 2.75 16.57
N GLU A 12 -14.09 2.35 17.48
CA GLU A 12 -14.98 3.24 18.23
C GLU A 12 -14.22 4.17 19.20
N ASN A 13 -12.98 3.86 19.50
CA ASN A 13 -12.10 4.68 20.36
C ASN A 13 -11.47 5.87 19.61
N PHE A 14 -11.72 6.02 18.31
CA PHE A 14 -11.14 7.08 17.48
C PHE A 14 -12.19 8.16 17.15
N PRO A 15 -11.77 9.41 16.86
CA PRO A 15 -12.66 10.44 16.33
C PRO A 15 -13.39 9.97 15.06
N ALA A 16 -14.60 10.48 14.83
CA ALA A 16 -15.47 10.06 13.73
C ALA A 16 -14.77 10.11 12.34
N ALA A 17 -13.98 11.14 12.08
CA ALA A 17 -13.21 11.25 10.83
C ALA A 17 -12.21 10.12 10.67
N ILE A 18 -11.51 9.71 11.73
CA ILE A 18 -10.57 8.58 11.70
C ILE A 18 -11.33 7.26 11.55
N GLN A 19 -12.49 7.11 12.19
CA GLN A 19 -13.34 5.93 12.00
C GLN A 19 -13.76 5.76 10.55
N LYS A 20 -14.18 6.85 9.87
CA LYS A 20 -14.51 6.84 8.42
C LYS A 20 -13.28 6.43 7.59
N GLY A 21 -12.11 6.96 7.91
CA GLY A 21 -10.84 6.56 7.27
C GLY A 21 -10.49 5.09 7.46
N ILE A 22 -10.72 4.53 8.66
CA ILE A 22 -10.52 3.09 8.92
C ILE A 22 -11.51 2.25 8.10
N MET A 23 -12.76 2.69 7.98
CA MET A 23 -13.77 1.99 7.19
C MET A 23 -13.41 1.99 5.69
N LEU A 24 -12.98 3.15 5.17
CA LEU A 24 -12.53 3.30 3.79
C LEU A 24 -11.34 2.37 3.50
N HIS A 25 -10.32 2.38 4.35
CA HIS A 25 -9.15 1.53 4.20
C HIS A 25 -9.51 0.04 4.14
N ARG A 26 -10.34 -0.43 5.08
CA ARG A 26 -10.79 -1.83 5.09
C ARG A 26 -11.59 -2.23 3.86
N ALA A 27 -12.35 -1.30 3.31
CA ALA A 27 -13.10 -1.52 2.07
C ALA A 27 -12.15 -1.61 0.87
N ILE A 28 -11.12 -0.76 0.82
CA ILE A 28 -10.04 -0.82 -0.17
C ILE A 28 -9.32 -2.17 -0.10
N ASP A 29 -8.90 -2.60 1.10
CA ASP A 29 -8.24 -3.90 1.30
C ASP A 29 -9.11 -5.06 0.80
N ASN A 30 -10.40 -5.07 1.18
CA ASN A 30 -11.34 -6.13 0.77
C ASN A 30 -11.60 -6.12 -0.75
N PHE A 31 -11.67 -4.95 -1.38
CA PHE A 31 -11.79 -4.83 -2.84
C PHE A 31 -10.53 -5.37 -3.52
N THR A 32 -9.36 -4.92 -3.08
CA THR A 32 -8.07 -5.35 -3.59
C THR A 32 -7.89 -6.86 -3.48
N ASP A 33 -8.20 -7.43 -2.33
CA ASP A 33 -8.03 -8.86 -2.07
C ASP A 33 -8.92 -9.76 -2.94
N LYS A 34 -10.10 -9.27 -3.32
CA LYS A 34 -11.10 -10.03 -4.11
C LYS A 34 -10.97 -9.79 -5.62
N HIS A 35 -10.20 -8.80 -6.04
CA HIS A 35 -10.10 -8.43 -7.44
C HIS A 35 -9.34 -9.49 -8.24
N GLU A 36 -9.85 -9.84 -9.43
CA GLU A 36 -9.27 -10.89 -10.29
C GLU A 36 -7.85 -10.56 -10.74
N ALA A 37 -7.56 -9.30 -11.11
CA ALA A 37 -6.22 -8.86 -11.46
C ALA A 37 -5.23 -9.02 -10.29
N THR A 38 -5.66 -8.71 -9.05
CA THR A 38 -4.85 -8.95 -7.85
C THR A 38 -4.60 -10.45 -7.65
N ALA A 39 -5.63 -11.29 -7.89
CA ALA A 39 -5.47 -12.74 -7.82
C ALA A 39 -4.48 -13.27 -8.88
N ALA A 40 -4.45 -12.67 -10.07
CA ALA A 40 -3.48 -13.00 -11.12
C ALA A 40 -2.05 -12.67 -10.70
N VAL A 41 -1.81 -11.48 -10.14
CA VAL A 41 -0.47 -11.10 -9.64
C VAL A 41 -0.04 -11.97 -8.44
N LYS A 42 -0.95 -12.25 -7.50
CA LYS A 42 -0.67 -13.16 -6.37
C LYS A 42 -0.19 -14.54 -6.83
N LYS A 43 -0.71 -15.05 -7.95
CA LYS A 43 -0.28 -16.36 -8.50
C LYS A 43 1.21 -16.38 -8.88
N LEU A 44 1.79 -15.25 -9.28
CA LEU A 44 3.21 -15.16 -9.62
C LEU A 44 4.12 -15.36 -8.39
N PHE A 45 3.73 -14.83 -7.24
CA PHE A 45 4.49 -14.94 -5.99
C PHE A 45 4.16 -16.18 -5.15
N ARG A 46 3.00 -16.80 -5.40
CA ARG A 46 2.47 -17.89 -4.57
C ARG A 46 3.34 -19.15 -4.50
N PRO A 47 4.05 -19.58 -5.55
CA PRO A 47 4.93 -20.75 -5.48
C PRO A 47 5.98 -20.63 -4.37
N ASP A 48 6.61 -19.47 -4.22
CA ASP A 48 7.71 -19.25 -3.29
C ASP A 48 7.25 -18.65 -1.95
N TYR A 49 6.18 -17.84 -1.95
CA TYR A 49 5.78 -17.05 -0.79
C TYR A 49 4.39 -17.35 -0.22
N ARG A 50 3.63 -18.26 -0.82
CA ARG A 50 2.33 -18.77 -0.29
C ARG A 50 1.41 -17.65 0.21
N LEU A 51 1.15 -17.60 1.54
CA LEU A 51 0.27 -16.62 2.16
C LEU A 51 0.82 -15.18 2.10
N TYR A 52 2.12 -15.00 1.89
CA TYR A 52 2.73 -13.67 1.75
C TYR A 52 2.65 -13.11 0.34
N SER A 53 2.13 -13.86 -0.65
CA SER A 53 1.97 -13.39 -2.02
C SER A 53 1.19 -12.08 -2.13
N GLY A 54 0.17 -11.87 -1.27
CA GLY A 54 -0.56 -10.61 -1.19
C GLY A 54 0.33 -9.42 -0.84
N ALA A 55 1.15 -9.55 0.20
CA ALA A 55 2.04 -8.47 0.62
C ALA A 55 3.09 -8.10 -0.45
N PHE A 56 3.57 -9.06 -1.24
CA PHE A 56 4.43 -8.77 -2.40
C PHE A 56 3.64 -8.10 -3.53
N THR A 57 2.37 -8.47 -3.73
CA THR A 57 1.49 -7.81 -4.70
C THR A 57 1.28 -6.33 -4.34
N ASP A 58 1.06 -6.02 -3.07
CA ASP A 58 0.93 -4.63 -2.60
C ASP A 58 2.19 -3.82 -2.91
N VAL A 59 3.38 -4.38 -2.63
CA VAL A 59 4.66 -3.71 -2.92
C VAL A 59 4.83 -3.40 -4.42
N VAL A 60 4.48 -4.34 -5.31
CA VAL A 60 4.63 -4.09 -6.74
C VAL A 60 3.55 -3.15 -7.28
N TYR A 61 2.37 -3.12 -6.68
CA TYR A 61 1.33 -2.13 -6.99
C TYR A 61 1.73 -0.72 -6.55
N ASP A 62 2.38 -0.56 -5.39
CA ASP A 62 2.96 0.72 -4.95
C ASP A 62 3.97 1.26 -5.97
N TYR A 63 4.81 0.39 -6.56
CA TYR A 63 5.73 0.77 -7.61
C TYR A 63 5.00 1.29 -8.86
N PHE A 64 3.98 0.57 -9.34
CA PHE A 64 3.25 1.01 -10.53
C PHE A 64 2.47 2.28 -10.27
N LEU A 65 1.87 2.45 -9.09
CA LEU A 65 1.20 3.68 -8.70
C LEU A 65 2.18 4.87 -8.67
N ALA A 66 3.35 4.70 -8.07
CA ALA A 66 4.35 5.77 -8.02
C ALA A 66 4.89 6.17 -9.41
N ASN A 67 4.79 5.27 -10.39
CA ASN A 67 5.19 5.49 -11.79
C ASN A 67 4.00 5.81 -12.72
N ASP A 68 2.78 5.91 -12.18
CA ASP A 68 1.60 6.21 -12.99
C ASP A 68 1.50 7.70 -13.31
N ARG A 69 1.70 8.03 -14.58
CA ARG A 69 1.65 9.43 -15.06
C ARG A 69 0.26 10.04 -15.07
N GLN A 70 -0.79 9.25 -14.95
CA GLN A 70 -2.16 9.74 -14.79
C GLN A 70 -2.41 10.19 -13.34
N GLU A 71 -1.71 9.61 -12.37
CA GLU A 71 -1.80 9.98 -10.96
C GLU A 71 -0.75 11.03 -10.56
N PHE A 72 0.47 10.86 -11.03
CA PHE A 72 1.58 11.79 -10.76
C PHE A 72 2.23 12.22 -12.08
N SER A 73 1.89 13.42 -12.54
CA SER A 73 2.37 13.97 -13.83
C SER A 73 3.89 14.06 -13.93
N SER A 74 4.59 14.17 -12.80
CA SER A 74 6.05 14.22 -12.70
C SER A 74 6.56 13.66 -11.37
N ALA A 75 7.88 13.46 -11.26
CA ALA A 75 8.54 13.07 -10.01
C ALA A 75 8.36 14.13 -8.92
N GLU A 76 8.31 15.42 -9.29
CA GLU A 76 8.06 16.52 -8.37
C GLU A 76 6.63 16.46 -7.81
N ALA A 77 5.63 16.09 -8.63
CA ALA A 77 4.25 15.90 -8.17
C ALA A 77 4.16 14.76 -7.15
N LEU A 78 4.83 13.63 -7.39
CA LEU A 78 4.93 12.53 -6.44
C LEU A 78 5.67 12.97 -5.16
N MET A 79 6.75 13.73 -5.28
CA MET A 79 7.50 14.26 -4.13
C MET A 79 6.60 15.15 -3.27
N GLN A 80 5.88 16.08 -3.88
CA GLN A 80 4.96 16.99 -3.18
C GLN A 80 3.82 16.22 -2.48
N PHE A 81 3.23 15.24 -3.18
CA PHE A 81 2.21 14.36 -2.59
C PHE A 81 2.75 13.62 -1.37
N SER A 82 3.94 13.07 -1.47
CA SER A 82 4.60 12.32 -0.40
C SER A 82 4.86 13.20 0.82
N GLN A 83 5.43 14.40 0.63
CA GLN A 83 5.69 15.36 1.70
C GLN A 83 4.39 15.77 2.39
N ASN A 84 3.38 16.18 1.63
CA ASN A 84 2.07 16.56 2.16
C ASN A 84 1.44 15.41 2.98
N THR A 85 1.57 14.17 2.50
CA THR A 85 1.05 12.99 3.19
C THR A 85 1.74 12.77 4.53
N PHE A 86 3.08 12.87 4.58
CA PHE A 86 3.83 12.73 5.84
C PHE A 86 3.51 13.86 6.82
N ASP A 87 3.35 15.11 6.35
CA ASP A 87 2.99 16.23 7.21
C ASP A 87 1.58 16.11 7.79
N LEU A 88 0.63 15.59 6.99
CA LEU A 88 -0.72 15.27 7.49
C LEU A 88 -0.70 14.15 8.54
N LEU A 89 0.08 13.09 8.29
CA LEU A 89 0.24 11.99 9.25
C LEU A 89 0.90 12.47 10.54
N GLU A 90 1.92 13.31 10.46
CA GLU A 90 2.62 13.85 11.62
C GLU A 90 1.68 14.60 12.57
N LYS A 91 0.71 15.34 12.04
CA LYS A 91 -0.34 16.02 12.84
C LYS A 91 -1.27 15.04 13.57
N GLN A 92 -1.25 13.77 13.21
CA GLN A 92 -2.12 12.72 13.77
C GLN A 92 -1.35 11.70 14.63
N GLN A 93 -0.11 12.01 15.05
CA GLN A 93 0.76 11.07 15.76
C GLN A 93 0.14 10.50 17.05
N GLN A 94 -0.72 11.27 17.75
CA GLN A 94 -1.41 10.81 18.94
C GLN A 94 -2.28 9.56 18.71
N TRP A 95 -2.65 9.29 17.47
CA TRP A 95 -3.47 8.14 17.08
C TRP A 95 -2.67 6.96 16.54
N PHE A 96 -1.35 7.07 16.51
CA PHE A 96 -0.52 6.00 15.98
C PHE A 96 -0.47 4.81 16.94
N ALA A 97 -0.63 3.61 16.38
CA ALA A 97 -0.28 2.39 17.11
C ALA A 97 1.23 2.36 17.38
N PRO A 98 1.70 1.78 18.51
CA PRO A 98 3.11 1.82 18.89
C PRO A 98 4.09 1.35 17.79
N ARG A 99 3.74 0.28 17.05
CA ARG A 99 4.56 -0.22 15.95
C ARG A 99 4.65 0.77 14.78
N PHE A 100 3.55 1.45 14.47
CA PHE A 100 3.56 2.47 13.43
C PHE A 100 4.32 3.73 13.88
N ALA A 101 4.12 4.17 15.11
CA ALA A 101 4.85 5.29 15.69
C ALA A 101 6.37 5.08 15.65
N ALA A 102 6.84 3.86 15.94
CA ALA A 102 8.27 3.51 15.86
C ALA A 102 8.81 3.51 14.42
N MET A 103 7.99 3.21 13.42
CA MET A 103 8.39 3.13 12.01
C MET A 103 8.29 4.48 11.30
N PHE A 104 7.35 5.33 11.67
CA PHE A 104 7.00 6.55 10.97
C PHE A 104 8.18 7.54 10.77
N PRO A 105 9.09 7.78 11.75
CA PRO A 105 10.25 8.64 11.54
C PRO A 105 11.15 8.17 10.40
N TYR A 106 11.34 6.85 10.26
CA TYR A 106 12.13 6.28 9.16
C TYR A 106 11.40 6.40 7.82
N MET A 107 10.07 6.19 7.80
CA MET A 107 9.26 6.37 6.59
C MET A 107 9.36 7.81 6.08
N LYS A 108 9.25 8.79 6.99
CA LYS A 108 9.32 10.22 6.64
C LYS A 108 10.73 10.62 6.22
N SER A 109 11.76 10.31 7.01
CA SER A 109 13.14 10.73 6.74
C SER A 109 13.72 10.11 5.46
N GLN A 110 13.33 8.88 5.14
CA GLN A 110 13.74 8.17 3.92
C GLN A 110 12.76 8.35 2.76
N ASN A 111 11.69 9.10 2.96
CA ASN A 111 10.63 9.35 1.98
C ASN A 111 10.18 8.11 1.20
N TRP A 112 9.68 7.08 1.92
CA TRP A 112 9.34 5.79 1.32
C TRP A 112 8.34 5.90 0.17
N LEU A 113 7.31 6.77 0.28
CA LEU A 113 6.30 6.93 -0.77
C LEU A 113 6.90 7.42 -2.08
N TYR A 114 7.86 8.35 -2.01
CA TYR A 114 8.58 8.84 -3.19
C TYR A 114 9.50 7.77 -3.77
N HIS A 115 10.18 7.00 -2.91
CA HIS A 115 11.15 6.00 -3.35
C HIS A 115 10.52 4.74 -3.94
N TYR A 116 9.21 4.53 -3.81
CA TYR A 116 8.52 3.42 -4.48
C TYR A 116 8.64 3.47 -6.02
N GLN A 117 8.93 4.60 -6.62
CA GLN A 117 9.17 4.72 -8.07
C GLN A 117 10.46 4.03 -8.56
N TYR A 118 11.40 3.72 -7.66
CA TYR A 118 12.71 3.16 -8.00
C TYR A 118 12.80 1.67 -7.68
N ASP A 119 13.58 0.94 -8.47
CA ASP A 119 13.83 -0.48 -8.27
C ASP A 119 14.46 -0.78 -6.90
N GLU A 120 15.34 0.11 -6.39
CA GLU A 120 15.86 0.02 -5.02
C GLU A 120 14.75 0.16 -3.95
N GLY A 121 13.77 1.00 -4.21
CA GLY A 121 12.61 1.17 -3.32
C GLY A 121 11.83 -0.13 -3.18
N ILE A 122 11.62 -0.84 -4.29
CA ILE A 122 11.00 -2.16 -4.31
C ILE A 122 11.80 -3.18 -3.50
N GLN A 123 13.11 -3.26 -3.74
CA GLN A 123 13.97 -4.19 -3.00
C GLN A 123 13.92 -3.92 -1.49
N LYS A 124 14.03 -2.64 -1.08
CA LYS A 124 13.93 -2.23 0.34
C LYS A 124 12.56 -2.56 0.93
N SER A 125 11.49 -2.39 0.17
CA SER A 125 10.12 -2.71 0.62
C SER A 125 9.92 -4.20 0.81
N MET A 126 10.40 -5.03 -0.13
CA MET A 126 10.39 -6.49 -0.01
C MET A 126 11.23 -6.96 1.19
N GLU A 127 12.41 -6.39 1.38
CA GLU A 127 13.26 -6.68 2.55
C GLU A 127 12.58 -6.24 3.86
N GLY A 128 11.84 -5.14 3.84
CA GLY A 128 10.98 -4.71 4.95
C GLY A 128 9.90 -5.73 5.30
N LEU A 129 9.30 -6.41 4.31
CA LEU A 129 8.38 -7.53 4.54
C LEU A 129 9.09 -8.70 5.22
N ARG A 130 10.29 -9.07 4.74
CA ARG A 130 11.09 -10.14 5.34
C ARG A 130 11.36 -9.89 6.83
N ARG A 131 11.80 -8.68 7.18
CA ARG A 131 12.12 -8.30 8.57
C ARG A 131 10.90 -8.37 9.51
N ARG A 132 9.69 -8.24 8.97
CA ARG A 132 8.44 -8.27 9.75
C ARG A 132 7.76 -9.64 9.75
N SER A 133 8.24 -10.56 8.93
CA SER A 133 7.69 -11.90 8.74
C SER A 133 8.54 -12.95 9.46
N LEU A 134 7.87 -13.96 10.00
CA LEU A 134 8.55 -15.12 10.60
C LEU A 134 9.00 -16.16 9.55
N TYR A 135 8.40 -16.14 8.35
CA TYR A 135 8.55 -17.25 7.39
C TYR A 135 9.17 -16.82 6.05
N ILE A 136 9.33 -15.53 5.78
CA ILE A 136 10.05 -15.07 4.59
C ILE A 136 11.55 -15.12 4.90
N LYS A 137 12.25 -16.05 4.26
CA LYS A 137 13.70 -16.28 4.49
C LYS A 137 14.57 -15.32 3.68
N GLU A 138 14.15 -14.98 2.47
CA GLU A 138 14.85 -14.11 1.52
C GLU A 138 13.83 -13.39 0.62
N THR A 139 14.26 -12.40 -0.15
CA THR A 139 13.41 -11.62 -1.05
C THR A 139 13.98 -11.47 -2.46
N GLN A 140 15.15 -12.05 -2.70
CA GLN A 140 15.79 -12.01 -4.01
C GLN A 140 14.92 -12.69 -5.07
N THR A 141 14.32 -13.84 -4.74
CA THR A 141 13.38 -14.55 -5.61
C THR A 141 12.17 -13.68 -5.94
N ALA A 142 11.57 -12.98 -4.95
CA ALA A 142 10.45 -12.08 -5.19
C ALA A 142 10.83 -10.94 -6.15
N TYR A 143 12.01 -10.38 -5.99
CA TYR A 143 12.50 -9.34 -6.87
C TYR A 143 12.73 -9.88 -8.31
N GLN A 144 13.27 -11.07 -8.47
CA GLN A 144 13.39 -11.72 -9.78
C GLN A 144 12.03 -12.02 -10.42
N VAL A 145 11.06 -12.49 -9.64
CA VAL A 145 9.66 -12.67 -10.09
C VAL A 145 9.08 -11.35 -10.60
N PHE A 146 9.27 -10.25 -9.86
CA PHE A 146 8.86 -8.92 -10.29
C PHE A 146 9.51 -8.52 -11.62
N LEU A 147 10.83 -8.61 -11.75
CA LEU A 147 11.55 -8.23 -12.97
C LEU A 147 11.10 -9.04 -14.18
N ALA A 148 10.98 -10.36 -14.01
CA ALA A 148 10.59 -11.27 -15.10
C ALA A 148 9.13 -11.06 -15.56
N ASN A 149 8.26 -10.56 -14.68
CA ASN A 149 6.83 -10.40 -14.94
C ASN A 149 6.36 -8.95 -14.96
N LYS A 150 7.27 -7.97 -15.04
CA LYS A 150 6.96 -6.53 -14.92
C LYS A 150 5.86 -6.09 -15.90
N VAL A 151 5.89 -6.57 -17.14
CA VAL A 151 4.87 -6.27 -18.17
C VAL A 151 3.51 -6.87 -17.81
N VAL A 152 3.48 -8.11 -17.33
CA VAL A 152 2.24 -8.79 -16.94
C VAL A 152 1.63 -8.11 -15.72
N ILE A 153 2.44 -7.79 -14.71
CA ILE A 153 1.97 -7.11 -13.50
C ILE A 153 1.45 -5.70 -13.83
N LYS A 154 2.12 -4.97 -14.74
CA LYS A 154 1.64 -3.66 -15.20
C LYS A 154 0.26 -3.76 -15.85
N LYS A 155 0.04 -4.76 -16.71
CA LYS A 155 -1.26 -4.98 -17.33
C LYS A 155 -2.36 -5.24 -16.29
N GLU A 156 -2.08 -6.05 -15.29
CA GLU A 156 -3.04 -6.32 -14.20
C GLU A 156 -3.29 -5.08 -13.34
N TYR A 157 -2.25 -4.28 -13.06
CA TYR A 157 -2.38 -2.99 -12.39
C TYR A 157 -3.31 -2.04 -13.18
N ASP A 158 -3.12 -1.94 -14.50
CA ASP A 158 -3.93 -1.07 -15.37
C ASP A 158 -5.42 -1.46 -15.43
N LEU A 159 -5.71 -2.75 -15.23
CA LEU A 159 -7.09 -3.23 -15.11
C LEU A 159 -7.67 -2.95 -13.72
N PHE A 160 -6.86 -3.10 -12.69
CA PHE A 160 -7.26 -3.00 -11.28
C PHE A 160 -7.45 -1.56 -10.81
N PHE A 161 -6.42 -0.71 -11.02
CA PHE A 161 -6.33 0.57 -10.33
C PHE A 161 -7.45 1.56 -10.68
N PRO A 162 -7.89 1.71 -11.94
CA PRO A 162 -9.05 2.56 -12.27
C PRO A 162 -10.35 2.13 -11.58
N GLN A 163 -10.56 0.82 -11.45
CA GLN A 163 -11.75 0.28 -10.77
C GLN A 163 -11.70 0.52 -9.25
N LEU A 164 -10.52 0.34 -8.64
CA LEU A 164 -10.30 0.68 -7.23
C LEU A 164 -10.54 2.17 -6.99
N LYS A 165 -10.05 3.02 -7.86
CA LYS A 165 -10.19 4.48 -7.77
C LYS A 165 -11.65 4.91 -7.82
N GLN A 166 -12.43 4.37 -8.78
CA GLN A 166 -13.86 4.63 -8.86
C GLN A 166 -14.61 4.13 -7.61
N TYR A 167 -14.37 2.88 -7.22
CA TYR A 167 -14.96 2.30 -6.02
C TYR A 167 -14.68 3.14 -4.76
N THR A 168 -13.44 3.60 -4.62
CA THR A 168 -13.00 4.40 -3.47
C THR A 168 -13.67 5.78 -3.47
N ALA A 169 -13.81 6.43 -4.64
CA ALA A 169 -14.47 7.72 -4.77
C ALA A 169 -15.95 7.64 -4.37
N ASP A 170 -16.66 6.64 -4.86
CA ASP A 170 -18.07 6.42 -4.56
C ASP A 170 -18.30 6.14 -3.07
N LEU A 171 -17.45 5.30 -2.48
CA LEU A 171 -17.52 4.99 -1.05
C LEU A 171 -17.18 6.22 -0.19
N LEU A 172 -16.15 6.98 -0.56
CA LEU A 172 -15.78 8.20 0.17
C LEU A 172 -16.91 9.23 0.14
N TYR A 173 -17.52 9.43 -1.01
CA TYR A 173 -18.71 10.30 -1.13
C TYR A 173 -19.80 9.89 -0.14
N ASN A 174 -20.16 8.61 -0.11
CA ASN A 174 -21.17 8.08 0.81
C ASN A 174 -20.78 8.25 2.29
N LEU A 175 -19.51 8.02 2.63
CA LEU A 175 -19.02 8.18 4.01
C LEU A 175 -19.02 9.64 4.47
N LEU A 176 -18.91 10.61 3.57
CA LEU A 176 -18.90 12.03 3.90
C LEU A 176 -20.32 12.63 3.93
N ALA A 177 -21.27 12.03 3.21
CA ALA A 177 -22.66 12.52 3.14
C ALA A 177 -23.46 12.26 4.42
N TYR A 178 -23.00 11.38 5.29
CA TYR A 178 -23.61 11.01 6.57
C TYR A 178 -22.60 11.16 7.72
#